data_643df7ea9f9e26f610cbc12d43b60c06
#
_entry.id   643df7ea9f9e26f610cbc12d43b60c06
#
_cell.length_a   1.000
_cell.length_b   1.000
_cell.length_c   1.000
_cell.angle_alpha   90.00
_cell.angle_beta   90.00
_cell.angle_gamma   90.00
#
_symmetry.space_group_name_H-M   'P 1'
#
loop_
_entity.id
_entity.type
_entity.pdbx_description
1 polymer ?
#
loop_
_entity_poly.entity_id
_entity_poly.type
_entity_poly.pdbx_seq_one_letter_code
_entity_poly.pdbx_strand_id
1 'polypeptide(L)'
;GLDHFKTINDQHGHISGDHVLQAVGALLRGFFRAGDVIARSGGEEFVMLLKGRSREECLEEMEELRHRIETLRPEGLDLTASIGVASNMLRTDAGYEEILDEADRAMYRAKDLGRNRVVVAGATPLRTAPVELR
;
A
#
# COMPACT_ATOMS: atom_id res chain seq x y z
N GLY A 1 3.19 2.26 -1.23
CA GLY A 1 4.34 2.61 -2.05
C GLY A 1 4.63 1.61 -3.14
N LEU A 2 4.86 2.09 -4.32
CA LEU A 2 5.24 1.24 -5.46
C LEU A 2 6.69 0.80 -5.30
N ASP A 3 6.92 -0.49 -5.41
CA ASP A 3 8.24 -1.07 -5.21
C ASP A 3 9.13 -0.86 -6.44
N HIS A 4 10.36 -0.45 -6.19
CA HIS A 4 11.38 -0.28 -7.24
C HIS A 4 10.98 0.69 -8.35
N PHE A 5 10.14 1.67 -8.05
CA PHE A 5 9.69 2.63 -9.05
C PHE A 5 10.86 3.45 -9.62
N LYS A 6 11.85 3.78 -8.76
CA LYS A 6 13.04 4.50 -9.24
C LYS A 6 13.78 3.68 -10.29
N THR A 7 13.85 2.37 -10.11
CA THR A 7 14.49 1.49 -11.09
C THR A 7 13.73 1.54 -12.43
N ILE A 8 12.40 1.58 -12.39
CA ILE A 8 11.61 1.72 -13.62
C ILE A 8 11.97 3.01 -14.35
N ASN A 9 12.02 4.14 -13.63
CA ASN A 9 12.42 5.41 -14.23
C ASN A 9 13.83 5.35 -14.80
N ASP A 10 14.76 4.77 -14.04
CA ASP A 10 16.16 4.73 -14.46
C ASP A 10 16.36 3.85 -15.71
N GLN A 11 15.62 2.75 -15.82
CA GLN A 11 15.77 1.81 -16.93
C GLN A 11 14.90 2.14 -18.12
N HIS A 12 13.73 2.73 -17.91
CA HIS A 12 12.73 2.91 -18.98
C HIS A 12 12.36 4.38 -19.23
N GLY A 13 12.87 5.30 -18.41
CA GLY A 13 12.62 6.73 -18.57
C GLY A 13 11.40 7.22 -17.80
N HIS A 14 11.35 8.53 -17.61
CA HIS A 14 10.29 9.16 -16.82
C HIS A 14 8.92 9.09 -17.50
N ILE A 15 8.88 9.03 -18.83
CA ILE A 15 7.61 8.90 -19.54
C ILE A 15 6.97 7.56 -19.23
N SER A 16 7.75 6.47 -19.24
CA SER A 16 7.25 5.17 -18.84
C SER A 16 6.82 5.17 -17.38
N GLY A 17 7.61 5.81 -16.50
CA GLY A 17 7.24 5.96 -15.10
C GLY A 17 5.90 6.68 -14.92
N ASP A 18 5.68 7.75 -15.69
CA ASP A 18 4.41 8.48 -15.65
C ASP A 18 3.25 7.61 -16.10
N HIS A 19 3.43 6.80 -17.13
CA HIS A 19 2.40 5.87 -17.60
C HIS A 19 2.09 4.81 -16.54
N VAL A 20 3.12 4.33 -15.84
CA VAL A 20 2.94 3.39 -14.73
C VAL A 20 2.09 4.03 -13.62
N LEU A 21 2.42 5.26 -13.23
CA LEU A 21 1.66 5.98 -12.21
C LEU A 21 0.22 6.21 -12.64
N GLN A 22 -0.01 6.54 -13.90
CA GLN A 22 -1.35 6.73 -14.43
C GLN A 22 -2.16 5.43 -14.39
N ALA A 23 -1.53 4.33 -14.75
CA ALA A 23 -2.20 3.01 -14.72
C ALA A 23 -2.58 2.62 -13.29
N VAL A 24 -1.67 2.83 -12.33
CA VAL A 24 -1.96 2.57 -10.92
C VAL A 24 -3.07 3.49 -10.41
N GLY A 25 -3.00 4.77 -10.75
CA GLY A 25 -4.04 5.72 -10.36
C GLY A 25 -5.41 5.33 -10.88
N ALA A 26 -5.49 4.87 -12.13
CA ALA A 26 -6.74 4.40 -12.71
C ALA A 26 -7.26 3.16 -11.98
N LEU A 27 -6.37 2.21 -11.66
CA LEU A 27 -6.74 1.03 -10.90
C LEU A 27 -7.31 1.42 -9.54
N LEU A 28 -6.65 2.33 -8.83
CA LEU A 28 -7.10 2.77 -7.51
C LEU A 28 -8.47 3.42 -7.59
N ARG A 29 -8.69 4.31 -8.55
CA ARG A 29 -9.97 5.00 -8.69
C ARG A 29 -11.11 4.03 -8.95
N GLY A 30 -10.86 2.97 -9.68
CA GLY A 30 -11.90 1.98 -9.96
C GLY A 30 -12.08 0.93 -8.88
N PHE A 31 -11.15 0.85 -7.94
CA PHE A 31 -11.14 -0.21 -6.92
C PHE A 31 -11.94 0.18 -5.68
N PHE A 32 -11.91 1.44 -5.28
CA PHE A 32 -12.47 1.87 -4.00
C PHE A 32 -13.89 2.42 -4.13
N ARG A 33 -14.56 2.53 -2.96
CA ARG A 33 -15.96 2.94 -2.89
C ARG A 33 -16.10 4.46 -2.88
N ALA A 34 -17.30 4.92 -3.19
CA ALA A 34 -17.64 6.33 -2.97
C ALA A 34 -17.47 6.65 -1.48
N GLY A 35 -16.87 7.79 -1.18
CA GLY A 35 -16.59 8.20 0.18
C GLY A 35 -15.17 7.88 0.64
N ASP A 36 -14.49 6.97 -0.04
CA ASP A 36 -13.06 6.77 0.18
C ASP A 36 -12.28 7.92 -0.43
N VAL A 37 -11.15 8.25 0.19
CA VAL A 37 -10.28 9.30 -0.34
C VAL A 37 -8.96 8.68 -0.75
N ILE A 38 -8.52 9.02 -1.95
CA ILE A 38 -7.26 8.52 -2.50
C ILE A 38 -6.46 9.72 -2.96
N ALA A 39 -5.21 9.79 -2.54
CA ALA A 39 -4.32 10.89 -2.93
C ALA A 39 -2.92 10.34 -3.18
N ARG A 40 -2.21 10.96 -4.10
CA ARG A 40 -0.80 10.67 -4.28
C ARG A 40 -0.03 11.62 -3.35
N SER A 41 0.72 11.04 -2.41
CA SER A 41 1.39 11.81 -1.37
C SER A 41 2.85 12.10 -1.70
N GLY A 42 3.42 11.38 -2.63
CA GLY A 42 4.81 11.56 -3.05
C GLY A 42 4.99 11.08 -4.47
N GLY A 43 6.23 10.88 -4.89
CA GLY A 43 6.51 10.45 -6.24
C GLY A 43 5.82 9.17 -6.64
N GLU A 44 5.96 8.15 -5.82
CA GLU A 44 5.37 6.83 -6.08
C GLU A 44 4.54 6.32 -4.91
N GLU A 45 4.11 7.21 -4.01
CA GLU A 45 3.34 6.83 -2.82
C GLU A 45 1.93 7.35 -2.91
N PHE A 46 0.99 6.51 -2.49
CA PHE A 46 -0.43 6.85 -2.44
C PHE A 46 -0.93 6.66 -1.01
N VAL A 47 -1.83 7.52 -0.59
CA VAL A 47 -2.51 7.43 0.71
C VAL A 47 -3.99 7.21 0.44
N MET A 48 -4.58 6.29 1.18
CA MET A 48 -5.99 5.97 1.04
C MET A 48 -6.65 6.04 2.41
N LEU A 49 -7.75 6.75 2.48
CA LEU A 49 -8.58 6.84 3.68
C LEU A 49 -9.84 6.04 3.42
N LEU A 50 -9.98 4.92 4.10
CA LEU A 50 -11.08 3.98 3.86
C LEU A 50 -12.04 4.03 5.04
N LYS A 51 -13.33 4.12 4.75
CA LYS A 51 -14.37 4.24 5.77
C LYS A 51 -15.25 3.01 5.80
N GLY A 52 -15.73 2.67 6.99
CA GLY A 52 -16.76 1.64 7.13
C GLY A 52 -16.29 0.22 6.92
N ARG A 53 -14.99 -0.04 7.08
CA ARG A 53 -14.46 -1.40 6.98
C ARG A 53 -14.04 -1.88 8.35
N SER A 54 -14.28 -3.16 8.61
CA SER A 54 -13.60 -3.83 9.70
C SER A 54 -12.13 -4.01 9.34
N ARG A 55 -11.33 -4.36 10.34
CA ARG A 55 -9.91 -4.64 10.11
C ARG A 55 -9.74 -5.77 9.10
N GLU A 56 -10.53 -6.83 9.24
CA GLU A 56 -10.47 -7.99 8.37
C GLU A 56 -10.86 -7.63 6.93
N GLU A 57 -11.90 -6.83 6.75
CA GLU A 57 -12.31 -6.37 5.44
C GLU A 57 -11.23 -5.54 4.78
N CYS A 58 -10.61 -4.65 5.55
CA CYS A 58 -9.54 -3.80 5.03
C CYS A 58 -8.34 -4.64 4.58
N LEU A 59 -7.98 -5.65 5.38
CA LEU A 59 -6.86 -6.52 5.02
C LEU A 59 -7.14 -7.30 3.74
N GLU A 60 -8.35 -7.82 3.60
CA GLU A 60 -8.73 -8.54 2.39
C GLU A 60 -8.68 -7.64 1.17
N GLU A 61 -9.18 -6.41 1.30
CA GLU A 61 -9.16 -5.44 0.20
C GLU A 61 -7.74 -5.05 -0.17
N MET A 62 -6.88 -4.84 0.82
CA MET A 62 -5.50 -4.46 0.54
C MET A 62 -4.73 -5.60 -0.10
N GLU A 63 -5.00 -6.83 0.29
CA GLU A 63 -4.37 -7.99 -0.33
C GLU A 63 -4.84 -8.15 -1.78
N GLU A 64 -6.12 -7.90 -2.03
CA GLU A 64 -6.64 -7.90 -3.40
C GLU A 64 -6.00 -6.78 -4.22
N LEU A 65 -5.86 -5.59 -3.65
CA LEU A 65 -5.22 -4.47 -4.32
C LEU A 65 -3.76 -4.80 -4.67
N ARG A 66 -3.02 -5.34 -3.69
CA ARG A 66 -1.64 -5.76 -3.92
C ARG A 66 -1.55 -6.73 -5.10
N HIS A 67 -2.44 -7.71 -5.13
CA HIS A 67 -2.46 -8.71 -6.20
C HIS A 67 -2.79 -8.06 -7.54
N ARG A 68 -3.74 -7.14 -7.58
CA ARG A 68 -4.09 -6.44 -8.83
C ARG A 68 -2.95 -5.60 -9.35
N ILE A 69 -2.19 -4.96 -8.47
CA ILE A 69 -1.00 -4.20 -8.89
C ILE A 69 0.04 -5.17 -9.48
N GLU A 70 0.24 -6.29 -8.82
CA GLU A 70 1.21 -7.29 -9.27
C GLU A 70 0.85 -7.86 -10.65
N THR A 71 -0.43 -8.03 -10.92
CA THR A 71 -0.89 -8.59 -12.20
C THR A 71 -1.13 -7.53 -13.26
N LEU A 72 -1.09 -6.25 -12.91
CA LEU A 72 -1.39 -5.16 -13.84
C LEU A 72 -0.40 -5.08 -14.99
N ARG A 73 0.88 -5.25 -14.70
CA ARG A 73 1.98 -5.18 -15.66
C ARG A 73 1.88 -3.94 -16.56
N PRO A 74 1.87 -2.75 -15.97
CA PRO A 74 1.77 -1.53 -16.77
C PRO A 74 2.98 -1.42 -17.69
N GLU A 75 2.77 -1.04 -18.93
CA GLU A 75 3.83 -0.97 -19.97
C GLU A 75 4.55 -2.32 -20.14
N GLY A 76 3.93 -3.43 -19.73
CA GLY A 76 4.56 -4.75 -19.74
C GLY A 76 5.61 -4.95 -18.67
N LEU A 77 5.71 -4.03 -17.70
CA LEU A 77 6.74 -4.06 -16.68
C LEU A 77 6.24 -4.73 -15.40
N ASP A 78 7.15 -5.41 -14.71
CA ASP A 78 6.85 -5.97 -13.40
C ASP A 78 6.71 -4.82 -12.39
N LEU A 79 5.65 -4.86 -11.62
CA LEU A 79 5.37 -3.86 -10.60
C LEU A 79 4.70 -4.52 -9.41
N THR A 80 5.17 -4.20 -8.21
CA THR A 80 4.52 -4.63 -6.98
C THR A 80 4.37 -3.44 -6.05
N ALA A 81 3.66 -3.63 -4.96
CA ALA A 81 3.47 -2.57 -3.97
C ALA A 81 3.66 -3.11 -2.56
N SER A 82 4.24 -2.26 -1.72
CA SER A 82 4.31 -2.48 -0.28
C SER A 82 3.24 -1.61 0.35
N ILE A 83 2.37 -2.20 1.14
CA ILE A 83 1.20 -1.54 1.69
C ILE A 83 1.21 -1.61 3.20
N GLY A 84 1.15 -0.45 3.85
CA GLY A 84 0.99 -0.37 5.29
C GLY A 84 -0.44 0.03 5.64
N VAL A 85 -1.01 -0.61 6.64
CA VAL A 85 -2.38 -0.36 7.08
C VAL A 85 -2.38 0.03 8.54
N ALA A 86 -3.09 1.09 8.89
CA ALA A 86 -3.31 1.50 10.26
C ALA A 86 -4.77 1.87 10.44
N SER A 87 -5.27 1.72 11.65
CA SER A 87 -6.68 1.93 11.95
C SER A 87 -6.84 2.67 13.27
N ASN A 88 -7.88 3.50 13.37
CA ASN A 88 -8.24 4.16 14.61
C ASN A 88 -9.38 3.45 15.36
N MET A 89 -9.76 2.25 14.94
CA MET A 89 -10.96 1.59 15.48
C MET A 89 -10.96 1.42 16.98
N LEU A 90 -9.80 1.21 17.57
CA LEU A 90 -9.70 0.98 19.02
C LEU A 90 -9.08 2.17 19.76
N ARG A 91 -8.89 3.31 19.06
CA ARG A 91 -8.26 4.50 19.66
C ARG A 91 -9.04 5.72 19.25
N THR A 92 -9.81 6.24 20.21
CA THR A 92 -10.67 7.38 19.96
C THR A 92 -9.92 8.71 20.01
N ASP A 93 -8.70 8.71 20.54
CA ASP A 93 -7.89 9.91 20.72
C ASP A 93 -6.76 10.06 19.71
N ALA A 94 -6.60 9.10 18.80
CA ALA A 94 -5.54 9.17 17.82
C ALA A 94 -5.92 10.13 16.70
N GLY A 95 -5.06 11.10 16.45
CA GLY A 95 -5.25 12.03 15.35
C GLY A 95 -4.90 11.41 13.99
N TYR A 96 -5.33 12.09 12.94
CA TYR A 96 -5.06 11.66 11.57
C TYR A 96 -3.57 11.48 11.32
N GLU A 97 -2.76 12.42 11.78
CA GLU A 97 -1.30 12.38 11.54
C GLU A 97 -0.66 11.17 12.19
N GLU A 98 -1.13 10.80 13.39
CA GLU A 98 -0.60 9.61 14.08
C GLU A 98 -0.93 8.34 13.33
N ILE A 99 -2.16 8.23 12.83
CA ILE A 99 -2.60 7.05 12.07
C ILE A 99 -1.81 6.95 10.77
N LEU A 100 -1.64 8.07 10.09
CA LEU A 100 -0.88 8.12 8.84
C LEU A 100 0.58 7.70 9.07
N ASP A 101 1.19 8.20 10.14
CA ASP A 101 2.57 7.85 10.48
C ASP A 101 2.71 6.36 10.77
N GLU A 102 1.73 5.77 11.45
CA GLU A 102 1.75 4.34 11.71
C GLU A 102 1.63 3.52 10.42
N ALA A 103 0.76 3.95 9.52
CA ALA A 103 0.62 3.28 8.22
C ALA A 103 1.93 3.39 7.44
N ASP A 104 2.58 4.54 7.49
CA ASP A 104 3.85 4.76 6.80
C ASP A 104 4.94 3.83 7.35
N ARG A 105 5.04 3.72 8.66
CA ARG A 105 6.01 2.81 9.28
C ARG A 105 5.73 1.36 8.94
N ALA A 106 4.44 0.99 8.87
CA ALA A 106 4.07 -0.38 8.45
C ALA A 106 4.46 -0.62 7.00
N MET A 107 4.30 0.38 6.13
CA MET A 107 4.74 0.27 4.74
C MET A 107 6.25 0.03 4.65
N TYR A 108 7.04 0.79 5.41
CA TYR A 108 8.48 0.58 5.41
C TYR A 108 8.86 -0.79 5.94
N ARG A 109 8.12 -1.30 6.93
CA ARG A 109 8.32 -2.68 7.36
C ARG A 109 8.01 -3.68 6.26
N ALA A 110 6.97 -3.43 5.47
CA ALA A 110 6.69 -4.28 4.32
C ALA A 110 7.88 -4.30 3.36
N LYS A 111 8.49 -3.14 3.12
CA LYS A 111 9.68 -3.06 2.27
C LYS A 111 10.85 -3.84 2.85
N ASP A 112 11.09 -3.71 4.15
CA ASP A 112 12.18 -4.41 4.83
C ASP A 112 11.98 -5.93 4.82
N LEU A 113 10.74 -6.38 4.86
CA LEU A 113 10.41 -7.80 4.88
C LEU A 113 10.48 -8.46 3.49
N GLY A 114 10.75 -7.70 2.47
CA GLY A 114 10.90 -8.24 1.11
C GLY A 114 9.96 -7.65 0.08
N ARG A 115 9.24 -6.61 0.43
CA ARG A 115 8.30 -5.90 -0.47
C ARG A 115 7.12 -6.77 -0.88
N ASN A 116 6.28 -6.26 -1.76
CA ASN A 116 5.13 -6.98 -2.33
C ASN A 116 4.30 -7.66 -1.25
N ARG A 117 3.83 -6.87 -0.29
CA ARG A 117 3.06 -7.40 0.83
C ARG A 117 2.32 -6.31 1.57
N VAL A 118 1.34 -6.73 2.37
CA VAL A 118 0.59 -5.86 3.27
C VAL A 118 1.08 -6.09 4.69
N VAL A 119 1.37 -5.01 5.42
CA VAL A 119 1.73 -5.06 6.84
C VAL A 119 0.77 -4.17 7.60
N VAL A 120 0.27 -4.66 8.73
CA VAL A 120 -0.64 -3.91 9.60
C VAL A 120 0.14 -3.30 10.74
N ALA A 121 -0.08 -2.01 10.99
CA ALA A 121 0.54 -1.32 12.10
C ALA A 121 0.03 -1.88 13.42
N GLY A 122 0.90 -1.98 14.40
CA GLY A 122 0.54 -2.50 15.72
C GLY A 122 0.29 -4.00 15.74
N ALA A 123 0.31 -4.66 14.60
CA ALA A 123 0.30 -6.09 14.57
C ALA A 123 1.65 -6.54 15.10
N THR A 124 1.65 -6.96 16.32
CA THR A 124 2.81 -7.63 16.84
C THR A 124 2.98 -8.84 15.98
N PRO A 125 4.02 -8.87 15.40
CA PRO A 125 4.23 -9.99 14.54
C PRO A 125 4.02 -11.25 15.30
N LEU A 126 3.27 -11.33 15.72
CA LEU A 126 2.84 -12.22 16.23
C LEU A 126 3.38 -13.23 15.88
N ARG A 127 3.59 -12.25 16.01
CA ARG A 127 3.87 -12.89 15.90
C ARG A 127 4.39 -13.67 15.56
N THR A 128 4.60 -13.36 15.56
CA THR A 128 5.02 -14.05 15.27
C THR A 128 5.42 -14.74 15.06
N ALA A 129 5.48 -14.68 14.98
CA ALA A 129 5.86 -15.34 14.74
C ALA A 129 6.45 -15.91 14.61
N PRO A 130 6.50 -16.03 14.65
CA PRO A 130 7.05 -16.66 14.41
C PRO A 130 7.59 -17.09 14.06
N VAL A 131 7.75 -16.82 13.93
CA VAL A 131 8.01 -17.17 13.66
C VAL A 131 8.36 -17.71 13.27
N GLU A 132 8.53 -17.71 13.10
CA GLU A 132 8.83 -18.13 12.87
C GLU A 132 9.16 -18.47 12.38
N LEU A 133 9.51 -18.52 12.16
CA LEU A 133 9.82 -18.74 11.88
C LEU A 133 10.20 -19.03 11.56
N ARG A 134 10.57 -19.49 11.28
CA ARG A 134 10.91 -19.66 11.22
C ARG A 134 11.23 -19.97 10.82
#